data_a94671c23c118449b366aa696ffc221f
#
_entry.id   a94671c23c118449b366aa696ffc221f
#
_cell.length_a   1.000
_cell.length_b   1.000
_cell.length_c   1.000
_cell.angle_alpha   90.00
_cell.angle_beta   90.00
_cell.angle_gamma   90.00
#
_symmetry.space_group_name_H-M   'P 1'
#
loop_
_entity.id
_entity.type
_entity.pdbx_description
1 polymer ?
#
loop_
_entity_poly.entity_id
_entity_poly.type
_entity_poly.pdbx_seq_one_letter_code
_entity_poly.pdbx_strand_id
1 'polypeptide(L)'
;SSSAASDVYKRQVDSPYGKIDITINLSKPEKDPKAIAAARNAKNTAYPKCLLCMENEGYAGRLDHPARENHRIIPIEIAGGKWGFQYSPYVYYNEHCIVFNGQHIPMKIDKKAFEKLFDFVKLFPHYFLGSNADLPIVGGSILSHDHFQGGNYTFAMAKAPVIENFTVAGLSLIHISEP
;
A
#
# COMPACT_ATOMS: atom_id res chain seq x y z
N SER A 1 -11.01 15.80 -19.52
CA SER A 1 -10.63 15.38 -18.18
C SER A 1 -11.72 14.48 -17.63
N SER A 2 -11.65 13.19 -17.90
CA SER A 2 -12.47 12.21 -17.22
C SER A 2 -11.93 12.04 -15.80
N SER A 3 -12.66 12.59 -14.81
CA SER A 3 -12.51 12.12 -13.43
C SER A 3 -12.75 10.61 -13.48
N ALA A 4 -11.73 9.81 -13.22
CA ALA A 4 -11.93 8.41 -12.89
C ALA A 4 -12.79 8.41 -11.62
N ALA A 5 -14.11 8.25 -11.81
CA ALA A 5 -15.01 8.00 -10.71
C ALA A 5 -14.46 6.75 -10.00
N SER A 6 -14.37 6.81 -8.70
CA SER A 6 -13.96 5.69 -7.88
C SER A 6 -14.94 4.54 -8.14
N ASP A 7 -14.54 3.56 -8.94
CA ASP A 7 -15.32 2.36 -9.24
C ASP A 7 -15.35 1.37 -8.05
N VAL A 8 -15.23 1.88 -6.85
CA VAL A 8 -15.28 1.10 -5.62
C VAL A 8 -16.59 1.40 -4.89
N TYR A 9 -17.47 0.42 -4.85
CA TYR A 9 -18.69 0.47 -4.03
C TYR A 9 -18.40 -0.12 -2.66
N LYS A 10 -18.79 0.61 -1.61
CA LYS A 10 -18.66 0.17 -0.22
C LYS A 10 -20.05 -0.04 0.38
N ARG A 11 -20.25 -1.15 1.07
CA ARG A 11 -21.45 -1.48 1.82
C ARG A 11 -21.06 -2.04 3.18
N GLN A 12 -21.76 -1.63 4.23
CA GLN A 12 -21.63 -2.25 5.54
C GLN A 12 -22.75 -3.27 5.76
N VAL A 13 -22.39 -4.39 6.35
CA VAL A 13 -23.31 -5.45 6.76
C VAL A 13 -23.10 -5.72 8.24
N ASP A 14 -24.20 -5.80 9.00
CA ASP A 14 -24.15 -6.19 10.40
C ASP A 14 -23.90 -7.69 10.53
N SER A 15 -23.01 -8.07 11.44
CA SER A 15 -22.71 -9.45 11.79
C SER A 15 -22.71 -9.62 13.30
N PRO A 16 -22.75 -10.86 13.84
CA PRO A 16 -22.61 -11.11 15.27
C PRO A 16 -21.31 -10.55 15.87
N TYR A 17 -20.29 -10.33 15.04
CA TYR A 17 -18.97 -9.82 15.44
C TYR A 17 -18.79 -8.31 15.17
N GLY A 18 -19.84 -7.60 14.79
CA GLY A 18 -19.80 -6.18 14.45
C GLY A 18 -20.05 -5.91 12.97
N LYS A 19 -19.77 -4.70 12.53
CA LYS A 19 -19.98 -4.28 11.13
C LYS A 19 -18.82 -4.74 10.24
N ILE A 20 -19.18 -5.42 9.15
CA ILE A 20 -18.24 -5.87 8.11
C ILE A 20 -18.35 -4.94 6.91
N ASP A 21 -17.22 -4.41 6.45
CA ASP A 21 -17.15 -3.61 5.23
C ASP A 21 -16.98 -4.53 4.01
N ILE A 22 -17.94 -4.45 3.09
CA ILE A 22 -17.87 -5.13 1.81
C ILE A 22 -17.54 -4.10 0.74
N THR A 23 -16.50 -4.38 -0.03
CA THR A 23 -16.08 -3.51 -1.14
C THR A 23 -16.14 -4.26 -2.45
N ILE A 24 -16.71 -3.63 -3.49
CA ILE A 24 -16.70 -4.14 -4.86
C ILE A 24 -15.83 -3.18 -5.67
N ASN A 25 -14.73 -3.71 -6.17
CA ASN A 25 -13.83 -2.96 -7.03
C ASN A 25 -14.07 -3.35 -8.49
N LEU A 26 -14.58 -2.43 -9.28
CA LEU A 26 -14.86 -2.64 -10.70
C LEU A 26 -13.65 -2.39 -11.61
N SER A 27 -12.64 -1.69 -11.14
CA SER A 27 -11.48 -1.31 -11.95
C SER A 27 -10.47 -2.44 -12.18
N LYS A 28 -10.65 -3.62 -11.56
CA LYS A 28 -9.77 -4.80 -11.68
C LYS A 28 -8.28 -4.42 -11.74
N PRO A 29 -7.72 -3.80 -10.70
CA PRO A 29 -6.32 -3.41 -10.67
C PRO A 29 -5.37 -4.61 -10.62
N GLU A 30 -5.90 -5.80 -10.35
CA GLU A 30 -5.14 -7.04 -10.27
C GLU A 30 -4.63 -7.43 -11.66
N LYS A 31 -3.32 -7.53 -11.77
CA LYS A 31 -2.66 -8.03 -12.97
C LYS A 31 -2.70 -9.56 -13.01
N ASP A 32 -2.80 -10.13 -14.21
CA ASP A 32 -2.66 -11.56 -14.42
C ASP A 32 -1.34 -12.06 -13.76
N PRO A 33 -1.38 -13.11 -12.91
CA PRO A 33 -0.20 -13.70 -12.29
C PRO A 33 0.90 -14.08 -13.28
N LYS A 34 0.52 -14.51 -14.49
CA LYS A 34 1.45 -14.82 -15.58
C LYS A 34 2.16 -13.57 -16.08
N ALA A 35 1.43 -12.44 -16.19
CA ALA A 35 2.01 -11.16 -16.59
C ALA A 35 2.97 -10.62 -15.53
N ILE A 36 2.66 -10.80 -14.24
CA ILE A 36 3.54 -10.43 -13.11
C ILE A 36 4.83 -11.25 -13.17
N ALA A 37 4.73 -12.57 -13.36
CA ALA A 37 5.88 -13.45 -13.47
C ALA A 37 6.77 -13.12 -14.69
N ALA A 38 6.17 -12.82 -15.83
CA ALA A 38 6.88 -12.41 -17.04
C ALA A 38 7.60 -11.07 -16.83
N ALA A 39 6.95 -10.09 -16.19
CA ALA A 39 7.55 -8.78 -15.89
C ALA A 39 8.76 -8.89 -14.95
N ARG A 40 8.77 -9.87 -14.04
CA ARG A 40 9.91 -10.11 -13.14
C ARG A 40 11.18 -10.52 -13.88
N ASN A 41 11.05 -11.24 -14.99
CA ASN A 41 12.16 -11.77 -15.78
C ASN A 41 12.55 -10.87 -16.96
N ALA A 42 11.76 -9.84 -17.26
CA ALA A 42 12.08 -8.90 -18.33
C ALA A 42 13.25 -8.00 -17.92
N LYS A 43 14.28 -7.93 -18.75
CA LYS A 43 15.35 -6.93 -18.61
C LYS A 43 14.73 -5.56 -18.88
N ASN A 44 14.31 -4.89 -17.84
CA ASN A 44 13.70 -3.57 -17.96
C ASN A 44 14.81 -2.50 -18.02
N THR A 45 15.17 -2.11 -19.22
CA THR A 45 16.09 -1.00 -19.50
C THR A 45 15.36 0.33 -19.71
N ALA A 46 14.03 0.30 -19.63
CA ALA A 46 13.20 1.47 -19.89
C ALA A 46 13.23 2.48 -18.73
N TYR A 47 13.03 3.75 -19.06
CA TYR A 47 12.92 4.87 -18.12
C TYR A 47 11.49 5.44 -18.21
N PRO A 48 10.76 5.62 -17.08
CA PRO A 48 11.02 5.06 -15.74
C PRO A 48 11.00 3.53 -15.72
N LYS A 49 11.70 2.91 -14.77
CA LYS A 49 11.78 1.44 -14.67
C LYS A 49 10.46 0.81 -14.26
N CYS A 50 9.67 1.48 -13.43
CA CYS A 50 8.33 1.03 -13.02
C CYS A 50 7.44 2.23 -12.64
N LEU A 51 6.17 1.94 -12.30
CA LEU A 51 5.18 2.96 -11.92
C LEU A 51 5.46 3.66 -10.58
N LEU A 52 6.39 3.15 -9.78
CA LEU A 52 6.76 3.69 -8.47
C LEU A 52 8.12 4.40 -8.45
N CYS A 53 8.79 4.54 -9.59
CA CYS A 53 10.04 5.31 -9.64
C CYS A 53 9.77 6.81 -9.51
N MET A 54 10.67 7.53 -8.83
CA MET A 54 10.57 8.98 -8.63
C MET A 54 10.47 9.74 -9.95
N GLU A 55 11.06 9.22 -11.01
CA GLU A 55 11.07 9.78 -12.36
C GLU A 55 9.70 9.78 -13.05
N ASN A 56 8.68 9.17 -12.42
CA ASN A 56 7.31 9.28 -12.90
C ASN A 56 6.71 10.69 -12.69
N GLU A 57 7.23 11.48 -11.76
CA GLU A 57 6.76 12.84 -11.57
C GLU A 57 7.01 13.68 -12.82
N GLY A 58 5.93 14.23 -13.39
CA GLY A 58 6.00 15.02 -14.62
C GLY A 58 6.29 14.22 -15.90
N TYR A 59 6.27 12.88 -15.86
CA TYR A 59 6.60 12.06 -17.02
C TYR A 59 5.53 12.13 -18.11
N ALA A 60 5.94 12.42 -19.33
CA ALA A 60 5.04 12.60 -20.48
C ALA A 60 4.39 11.29 -20.97
N GLY A 61 4.92 10.14 -20.56
CA GLY A 61 4.42 8.83 -20.98
C GLY A 61 5.10 8.28 -22.24
N ARG A 62 4.84 7.01 -22.50
CA ARG A 62 5.23 6.30 -23.73
C ARG A 62 4.19 5.19 -23.98
N LEU A 63 4.33 4.45 -25.08
CA LEU A 63 3.34 3.46 -25.53
C LEU A 63 2.98 2.41 -24.44
N ASP A 64 3.95 1.94 -23.68
CA ASP A 64 3.83 0.91 -22.65
C ASP A 64 3.93 1.43 -21.21
N HIS A 65 3.97 2.76 -21.03
CA HIS A 65 4.04 3.39 -19.70
C HIS A 65 3.22 4.67 -19.68
N PRO A 66 2.25 4.79 -18.75
CA PRO A 66 1.30 5.90 -18.75
C PRO A 66 1.98 7.24 -18.44
N ALA A 67 1.43 8.31 -19.01
CA ALA A 67 1.78 9.66 -18.64
C ALA A 67 1.45 9.97 -17.16
N ARG A 68 2.30 10.75 -16.53
CA ARG A 68 2.19 11.18 -15.11
C ARG A 68 2.43 12.70 -14.97
N GLU A 69 2.03 13.50 -15.94
CA GLU A 69 2.32 14.93 -15.99
C GLU A 69 1.80 15.69 -14.76
N ASN A 70 0.62 15.31 -14.27
CA ASN A 70 0.02 15.91 -13.08
C ASN A 70 0.34 15.16 -11.78
N HIS A 71 1.21 14.15 -11.84
CA HIS A 71 1.61 13.38 -10.68
C HIS A 71 2.51 14.22 -9.77
N ARG A 72 2.34 14.03 -8.45
CA ARG A 72 3.18 14.68 -7.44
C ARG A 72 3.65 13.66 -6.44
N ILE A 73 4.92 13.76 -6.09
CA ILE A 73 5.59 12.90 -5.11
C ILE A 73 6.12 13.81 -4.02
N ILE A 74 5.74 13.54 -2.78
CA ILE A 74 6.25 14.24 -1.61
C ILE A 74 7.47 13.46 -1.12
N PRO A 75 8.67 14.06 -1.13
CA PRO A 75 9.85 13.40 -0.57
C PRO A 75 9.74 13.33 0.95
N ILE A 76 9.98 12.15 1.50
CA ILE A 76 10.01 11.91 2.95
C ILE A 76 11.25 11.10 3.29
N GLU A 77 11.59 11.05 4.57
CA GLU A 77 12.67 10.20 5.09
C GLU A 77 12.07 9.16 6.05
N ILE A 78 12.39 7.89 5.81
CA ILE A 78 11.95 6.76 6.63
C ILE A 78 13.16 5.85 6.87
N ALA A 79 13.39 5.46 8.12
CA ALA A 79 14.49 4.58 8.54
C ALA A 79 15.85 5.03 7.97
N GLY A 80 16.10 6.36 7.95
CA GLY A 80 17.31 6.96 7.45
C GLY A 80 17.48 6.91 5.92
N GLY A 81 16.46 6.54 5.17
CA GLY A 81 16.46 6.47 3.70
C GLY A 81 15.52 7.47 3.06
N LYS A 82 15.78 7.79 1.79
CA LYS A 82 14.90 8.64 0.97
C LYS A 82 13.73 7.82 0.43
N TRP A 83 12.51 8.31 0.65
CA TRP A 83 11.26 7.71 0.21
C TRP A 83 10.38 8.72 -0.50
N GLY A 84 9.46 8.23 -1.31
CA GLY A 84 8.41 9.03 -1.92
C GLY A 84 7.05 8.69 -1.32
N PHE A 85 6.24 9.71 -1.10
CA PHE A 85 4.84 9.58 -0.73
C PHE A 85 3.99 10.13 -1.88
N GLN A 86 2.99 9.36 -2.32
CA GLN A 86 2.06 9.79 -3.37
C GLN A 86 0.66 9.29 -3.07
N TYR A 87 -0.35 10.06 -3.47
CA TYR A 87 -1.73 9.57 -3.46
C TYR A 87 -1.96 8.61 -4.63
N SER A 88 -2.76 7.57 -4.37
CA SER A 88 -3.15 6.60 -5.38
C SER A 88 -4.43 7.04 -6.09
N PRO A 89 -4.54 6.86 -7.42
CA PRO A 89 -5.81 7.06 -8.12
C PRO A 89 -6.87 6.00 -7.74
N TYR A 90 -6.45 4.89 -7.16
CA TYR A 90 -7.34 3.83 -6.66
C TYR A 90 -7.71 4.13 -5.21
N VAL A 91 -8.89 4.69 -4.98
CA VAL A 91 -9.33 5.15 -3.65
C VAL A 91 -9.97 3.99 -2.88
N TYR A 92 -9.16 3.06 -2.38
CA TYR A 92 -9.64 1.99 -1.48
C TYR A 92 -10.04 2.52 -0.11
N TYR A 93 -9.32 3.54 0.36
CA TYR A 93 -9.51 4.23 1.63
C TYR A 93 -9.49 5.73 1.41
N ASN A 94 -9.97 6.51 2.37
CA ASN A 94 -9.72 7.95 2.36
C ASN A 94 -8.21 8.19 2.32
N GLU A 95 -7.80 9.12 1.48
CA GLU A 95 -6.39 9.51 1.34
C GLU A 95 -5.48 8.29 1.02
N HIS A 96 -6.01 7.33 0.22
CA HIS A 96 -5.23 6.16 -0.17
C HIS A 96 -3.90 6.58 -0.79
N CYS A 97 -2.81 6.12 -0.20
CA CYS A 97 -1.46 6.51 -0.59
C CYS A 97 -0.55 5.31 -0.79
N ILE A 98 0.51 5.56 -1.52
CA ILE A 98 1.62 4.63 -1.71
C ILE A 98 2.88 5.32 -1.22
N VAL A 99 3.62 4.62 -0.37
CA VAL A 99 4.91 5.05 0.16
C VAL A 99 5.96 4.10 -0.39
N PHE A 100 6.91 4.61 -1.15
CA PHE A 100 7.85 3.79 -1.91
C PHE A 100 9.29 4.26 -1.75
N ASN A 101 10.20 3.31 -1.85
CA ASN A 101 11.64 3.57 -1.73
C ASN A 101 12.12 4.50 -2.85
N GLY A 102 12.97 5.46 -2.53
CA GLY A 102 13.58 6.33 -3.53
C GLY A 102 14.51 5.61 -4.51
N GLN A 103 14.90 4.37 -4.19
CA GLN A 103 15.68 3.49 -5.05
C GLN A 103 14.81 2.36 -5.59
N HIS A 104 15.00 1.99 -6.86
CA HIS A 104 14.31 0.85 -7.45
C HIS A 104 14.96 -0.46 -6.97
N ILE A 105 14.57 -0.91 -5.80
CA ILE A 105 15.02 -2.17 -5.18
C ILE A 105 13.83 -3.07 -4.89
N PRO A 106 14.00 -4.40 -4.93
CA PRO A 106 12.90 -5.34 -4.68
C PRO A 106 12.33 -5.24 -3.27
N MET A 107 11.04 -5.53 -3.14
CA MET A 107 10.40 -5.71 -1.85
C MET A 107 11.01 -6.89 -1.09
N LYS A 108 11.12 -6.71 0.23
CA LYS A 108 11.48 -7.77 1.16
C LYS A 108 10.77 -7.54 2.49
N ILE A 109 10.04 -8.55 2.95
CA ILE A 109 9.36 -8.51 4.25
C ILE A 109 10.28 -9.13 5.30
N ASP A 110 10.94 -8.27 6.04
CA ASP A 110 11.83 -8.61 7.15
C ASP A 110 11.66 -7.62 8.31
N LYS A 111 12.48 -7.74 9.33
CA LYS A 111 12.47 -6.81 10.48
C LYS A 111 12.57 -5.34 10.06
N LYS A 112 13.37 -5.04 9.04
CA LYS A 112 13.52 -3.66 8.53
C LYS A 112 12.24 -3.12 7.90
N ALA A 113 11.39 -3.98 7.32
CA ALA A 113 10.09 -3.55 6.82
C ALA A 113 9.22 -3.02 7.96
N PHE A 114 9.19 -3.70 9.11
CA PHE A 114 8.48 -3.22 10.30
C PHE A 114 9.05 -1.89 10.84
N GLU A 115 10.35 -1.76 10.87
CA GLU A 115 11.01 -0.51 11.28
C GLU A 115 10.57 0.67 10.40
N LYS A 116 10.48 0.46 9.08
CA LYS A 116 9.99 1.44 8.11
C LYS A 116 8.52 1.79 8.34
N LEU A 117 7.66 0.78 8.57
CA LEU A 117 6.23 0.98 8.85
C LEU A 117 6.03 1.83 10.13
N PHE A 118 6.73 1.50 11.20
CA PHE A 118 6.64 2.24 12.45
C PHE A 118 7.18 3.67 12.32
N ASP A 119 8.24 3.87 11.57
CA ASP A 119 8.81 5.19 11.38
C ASP A 119 7.87 6.11 10.60
N PHE A 120 7.20 5.56 9.58
CA PHE A 120 6.17 6.30 8.84
C PHE A 120 5.01 6.74 9.74
N VAL A 121 4.46 5.85 10.56
CA VAL A 121 3.29 6.21 11.40
C VAL A 121 3.67 7.17 12.54
N LYS A 122 4.95 7.31 12.89
CA LYS A 122 5.41 8.38 13.77
C LYS A 122 5.36 9.74 13.07
N LEU A 123 5.68 9.80 11.78
CA LEU A 123 5.58 11.03 10.98
C LEU A 123 4.13 11.41 10.70
N PHE A 124 3.29 10.40 10.43
CA PHE A 124 1.88 10.58 10.04
C PHE A 124 0.94 9.74 10.93
N PRO A 125 0.73 10.12 12.19
CA PRO A 125 0.02 9.28 13.17
C PRO A 125 -1.48 9.09 12.87
N HIS A 126 -2.06 9.85 11.96
CA HIS A 126 -3.45 9.73 11.49
C HIS A 126 -3.60 8.77 10.30
N TYR A 127 -2.50 8.28 9.72
CA TYR A 127 -2.50 7.25 8.69
C TYR A 127 -2.24 5.87 9.30
N PHE A 128 -2.76 4.84 8.62
CA PHE A 128 -2.20 3.50 8.71
C PHE A 128 -1.22 3.29 7.55
N LEU A 129 -0.29 2.37 7.71
CA LEU A 129 0.57 1.88 6.65
C LEU A 129 0.69 0.37 6.75
N GLY A 130 0.51 -0.31 5.62
CA GLY A 130 0.61 -1.76 5.52
C GLY A 130 1.44 -2.19 4.32
N SER A 131 1.91 -3.42 4.34
CA SER A 131 2.66 -4.02 3.24
C SER A 131 1.85 -5.11 2.57
N ASN A 132 1.96 -5.20 1.24
CA ASN A 132 1.61 -6.43 0.54
C ASN A 132 2.65 -7.51 0.83
N ALA A 133 2.27 -8.78 0.65
CA ALA A 133 3.26 -9.85 0.69
C ALA A 133 4.27 -9.71 -0.47
N ASP A 134 5.51 -10.11 -0.23
CA ASP A 134 6.59 -10.10 -1.24
C ASP A 134 6.57 -11.33 -2.15
N LEU A 135 5.44 -12.04 -2.19
CA LEU A 135 5.22 -13.25 -2.98
C LEU A 135 4.20 -13.00 -4.10
N PRO A 136 4.49 -13.40 -5.35
CA PRO A 136 3.59 -13.18 -6.49
C PRO A 136 2.23 -13.87 -6.34
N ILE A 137 2.20 -15.03 -5.67
CA ILE A 137 1.01 -15.88 -5.55
C ILE A 137 -0.10 -15.28 -4.68
N VAL A 138 0.23 -14.33 -3.82
CA VAL A 138 -0.72 -13.70 -2.90
C VAL A 138 -1.14 -12.29 -3.33
N GLY A 139 -1.05 -11.99 -4.61
CA GLY A 139 -1.58 -10.75 -5.21
C GLY A 139 -0.70 -9.52 -5.04
N GLY A 140 0.56 -9.67 -4.62
CA GLY A 140 1.51 -8.57 -4.59
C GLY A 140 1.81 -8.04 -5.99
N SER A 141 1.65 -6.73 -6.22
CA SER A 141 2.02 -6.08 -7.48
C SER A 141 3.28 -5.23 -7.30
N ILE A 142 4.05 -5.06 -8.38
CA ILE A 142 5.29 -4.25 -8.37
C ILE A 142 6.29 -4.72 -7.30
N LEU A 143 6.48 -6.03 -7.19
CA LEU A 143 7.42 -6.63 -6.23
C LEU A 143 8.89 -6.23 -6.46
N SER A 144 9.19 -5.68 -7.64
CA SER A 144 10.52 -5.19 -7.99
C SER A 144 10.87 -3.82 -7.38
N HIS A 145 9.90 -3.17 -6.72
CA HIS A 145 10.09 -1.88 -6.07
C HIS A 145 9.53 -1.89 -4.66
N ASP A 146 10.39 -1.67 -3.67
CA ASP A 146 10.03 -1.67 -2.24
C ASP A 146 9.02 -0.56 -1.97
N HIS A 147 7.83 -0.93 -1.49
CA HIS A 147 6.73 0.01 -1.26
C HIS A 147 5.72 -0.51 -0.24
N PHE A 148 4.95 0.42 0.31
CA PHE A 148 3.85 0.21 1.23
C PHE A 148 2.61 0.93 0.76
N GLN A 149 1.44 0.53 1.26
CA GLN A 149 0.17 1.20 1.01
C GLN A 149 -0.46 1.66 2.32
N GLY A 150 -1.08 2.81 2.29
CA GLY A 150 -1.71 3.39 3.46
C GLY A 150 -2.88 4.29 3.13
N GLY A 151 -3.38 4.95 4.16
CA GLY A 151 -4.49 5.88 4.06
C GLY A 151 -5.05 6.25 5.42
N ASN A 152 -6.09 7.06 5.42
CA ASN A 152 -6.82 7.46 6.62
C ASN A 152 -8.05 6.56 6.80
N TYR A 153 -7.87 5.42 7.47
CA TYR A 153 -8.92 4.45 7.68
C TYR A 153 -8.71 3.69 8.99
N THR A 154 -9.80 3.39 9.69
CA THR A 154 -9.77 2.56 10.90
C THR A 154 -10.40 1.21 10.60
N PHE A 155 -9.60 0.16 10.66
CA PHE A 155 -10.03 -1.21 10.37
C PHE A 155 -11.01 -1.73 11.44
N ALA A 156 -11.83 -2.74 11.06
CA ALA A 156 -12.78 -3.37 11.95
C ALA A 156 -12.11 -3.93 13.22
N MET A 157 -10.94 -4.54 13.07
CA MET A 157 -10.14 -5.06 14.20
C MET A 157 -9.79 -3.97 15.23
N ALA A 158 -9.47 -2.76 14.80
CA ALA A 158 -9.17 -1.64 15.71
C ALA A 158 -10.42 -1.09 16.43
N LYS A 159 -11.62 -1.38 15.91
CA LYS A 159 -12.92 -0.99 16.49
C LYS A 159 -13.53 -2.10 17.31
N ALA A 160 -13.03 -3.33 17.21
CA ALA A 160 -13.58 -4.49 17.88
C ALA A 160 -13.42 -4.37 19.41
N PRO A 161 -14.38 -4.88 20.20
CA PRO A 161 -14.24 -4.92 21.64
C PRO A 161 -13.10 -5.85 22.06
N VAL A 162 -12.43 -5.51 23.15
CA VAL A 162 -11.43 -6.40 23.75
C VAL A 162 -12.15 -7.59 24.38
N ILE A 163 -11.84 -8.80 23.93
CA ILE A 163 -12.45 -10.04 24.47
C ILE A 163 -11.68 -10.51 25.69
N GLU A 164 -10.35 -10.47 25.64
CA GLU A 164 -9.49 -10.97 26.69
C GLU A 164 -8.24 -10.10 26.84
N ASN A 165 -7.78 -9.96 28.09
CA ASN A 165 -6.52 -9.31 28.42
C ASN A 165 -5.64 -10.29 29.17
N PHE A 166 -4.40 -10.41 28.78
CA PHE A 166 -3.42 -11.21 29.53
C PHE A 166 -2.08 -10.50 29.59
N THR A 167 -1.31 -10.83 30.63
CA THR A 167 0.00 -10.24 30.86
C THR A 167 1.07 -11.30 30.70
N VAL A 168 2.07 -11.00 29.91
CA VAL A 168 3.26 -11.86 29.74
C VAL A 168 4.43 -11.19 30.44
N ALA A 169 5.19 -11.95 31.24
CA ALA A 169 6.35 -11.42 31.95
C ALA A 169 7.34 -10.78 30.97
N GLY A 170 7.74 -9.54 31.22
CA GLY A 170 8.64 -8.76 30.34
C GLY A 170 7.99 -8.08 29.15
N LEU A 171 6.68 -8.24 28.94
CA LEU A 171 5.90 -7.54 27.93
C LEU A 171 4.82 -6.65 28.59
N SER A 172 4.42 -5.63 27.88
CA SER A 172 3.26 -4.82 28.24
C SER A 172 1.96 -5.63 28.08
N LEU A 173 0.83 -5.01 28.42
CA LEU A 173 -0.48 -5.61 28.23
C LEU A 173 -0.72 -6.01 26.78
N ILE A 174 -1.19 -7.24 26.56
CA ILE A 174 -1.58 -7.75 25.26
C ILE A 174 -3.10 -7.84 25.20
N HIS A 175 -3.69 -7.29 24.15
CA HIS A 175 -5.12 -7.32 23.88
C HIS A 175 -5.42 -8.31 22.77
N ILE A 176 -6.45 -9.13 22.95
CA ILE A 176 -7.04 -9.97 21.90
C ILE A 176 -8.39 -9.35 21.53
N SER A 177 -8.60 -9.13 20.26
CA SER A 177 -9.86 -8.66 19.70
C SER A 177 -10.18 -9.43 18.42
N GLU A 178 -11.46 -9.72 18.20
CA GLU A 178 -11.95 -10.30 16.96
C GLU A 178 -12.63 -9.20 16.12
N PRO A 179 -12.43 -9.22 14.79
CA PRO A 179 -13.05 -8.25 13.88
C PRO A 179 -14.55 -8.45 13.73
#